data_03409a218b2326a9477c733c43bb9e56
#
_entry.id   03409a218b2326a9477c733c43bb9e56
#
_cell.length_a   1.000
_cell.length_b   1.000
_cell.length_c   1.000
_cell.angle_alpha   90.00
_cell.angle_beta   90.00
_cell.angle_gamma   90.00
#
_symmetry.space_group_name_H-M   'P 1'
#
loop_
_entity.id
_entity.type
_entity.pdbx_description
1 polymer ?
#
loop_
_entity_poly.entity_id
_entity_poly.type
_entity_poly.pdbx_seq_one_letter_code
_entity_poly.pdbx_strand_id
1 'polypeptide(L)'
;MEIKIEQPDLELCDFTNPQHCAALCDLINEYITHPMGGGEPLSDSQKLRLLDGLESHPKAITLFVLNDGAIAGVLNAFVNFSTFKCKSMINVHDVFVSDAYRGKGLGRKLIQGIIEIGKSLSCGKITLE
;
A
#
# COMPACT_ATOMS: atom_id res chain seq x y z
N MET A 1 12.23 -9.44 -5.86
CA MET A 1 10.91 -9.12 -6.47
C MET A 1 11.04 -7.78 -7.15
N GLU A 2 10.97 -7.77 -8.46
CA GLU A 2 11.12 -6.55 -9.25
C GLU A 2 9.76 -6.08 -9.75
N ILE A 3 9.40 -4.85 -9.41
CA ILE A 3 8.10 -4.27 -9.76
C ILE A 3 8.33 -3.00 -10.56
N LYS A 4 7.68 -2.92 -11.73
CA LYS A 4 7.69 -1.72 -12.56
C LYS A 4 6.31 -1.08 -12.53
N ILE A 5 6.30 0.22 -12.30
CA ILE A 5 5.08 1.02 -12.33
C ILE A 5 5.13 1.93 -13.55
N GLU A 6 4.15 1.80 -14.44
CA GLU A 6 4.08 2.59 -15.67
C GLU A 6 3.08 3.74 -15.55
N GLN A 7 2.07 3.61 -14.69
CA GLN A 7 1.08 4.65 -14.49
C GLN A 7 1.70 5.84 -13.76
N PRO A 8 1.56 7.08 -14.29
CA PRO A 8 2.23 8.24 -13.70
C PRO A 8 1.66 8.68 -12.35
N ASP A 9 0.45 8.23 -12.02
CA ASP A 9 -0.20 8.55 -10.75
C ASP A 9 -0.06 7.44 -9.70
N LEU A 10 0.76 6.43 -9.95
CA LEU A 10 1.10 5.38 -8.99
C LEU A 10 2.60 5.37 -8.75
N GLU A 11 3.01 5.12 -7.51
CA GLU A 11 4.42 5.14 -7.13
C GLU A 11 4.64 4.18 -5.96
N LEU A 12 5.71 3.39 -6.04
CA LEU A 12 6.11 2.56 -4.90
C LEU A 12 6.76 3.43 -3.84
N CYS A 13 6.51 3.09 -2.57
CA CYS A 13 7.15 3.80 -1.47
C CYS A 13 8.66 3.60 -1.51
N ASP A 14 9.40 4.71 -1.45
CA ASP A 14 10.84 4.71 -1.32
C ASP A 14 11.18 5.00 0.15
N PHE A 15 11.58 3.97 0.88
CA PHE A 15 11.85 4.08 2.32
C PHE A 15 13.12 4.89 2.63
N THR A 16 13.91 5.25 1.63
CA THR A 16 15.02 6.19 1.80
C THR A 16 14.58 7.63 1.65
N ASN A 17 13.34 7.88 1.20
CA ASN A 17 12.80 9.21 1.00
C ASN A 17 12.00 9.63 2.25
N PRO A 18 12.46 10.65 3.01
CA PRO A 18 11.75 11.06 4.23
C PRO A 18 10.31 11.51 3.99
N GLN A 19 10.01 12.08 2.83
CA GLN A 19 8.66 12.51 2.50
C GLN A 19 7.73 11.32 2.28
N HIS A 20 8.23 10.25 1.66
CA HIS A 20 7.47 9.01 1.52
C HIS A 20 7.21 8.36 2.87
N CYS A 21 8.22 8.31 3.74
CA CYS A 21 8.07 7.75 5.09
C CYS A 21 7.04 8.54 5.92
N ALA A 22 7.10 9.86 5.86
CA ALA A 22 6.14 10.71 6.57
C ALA A 22 4.72 10.51 6.03
N ALA A 23 4.56 10.49 4.69
CA ALA A 23 3.26 10.30 4.07
C ALA A 23 2.65 8.94 4.43
N LEU A 24 3.46 7.88 4.43
CA LEU A 24 3.00 6.55 4.82
C LEU A 24 2.49 6.54 6.27
N CYS A 25 3.26 7.09 7.19
CA CYS A 25 2.86 7.15 8.60
C CYS A 25 1.60 8.00 8.79
N ASP A 26 1.49 9.12 8.09
CA ASP A 26 0.31 9.99 8.19
C ASP A 26 -0.95 9.29 7.65
N LEU A 27 -0.84 8.61 6.52
CA LEU A 27 -1.97 7.87 5.95
C LEU A 27 -2.40 6.72 6.85
N ILE A 28 -1.47 5.95 7.39
CA ILE A 28 -1.79 4.85 8.31
C ILE A 28 -2.43 5.40 9.59
N ASN A 29 -1.92 6.52 10.13
CA ASN A 29 -2.54 7.17 11.28
C ASN A 29 -3.96 7.64 10.97
N GLU A 30 -4.17 8.26 9.83
CA GLU A 30 -5.51 8.71 9.42
C GLU A 30 -6.46 7.50 9.33
N TYR A 31 -5.99 6.40 8.75
CA TYR A 31 -6.77 5.17 8.63
C TYR A 31 -7.11 4.57 10.01
N ILE A 32 -6.12 4.44 10.88
CA ILE A 32 -6.30 3.86 12.22
C ILE A 32 -7.28 4.70 13.05
N THR A 33 -7.17 6.02 13.00
CA THR A 33 -7.99 6.94 13.80
C THR A 33 -9.32 7.31 13.14
N HIS A 34 -9.55 6.86 11.90
CA HIS A 34 -10.83 7.07 11.23
C HIS A 34 -11.95 6.43 12.05
N PRO A 35 -13.17 7.01 12.08
CA PRO A 35 -14.28 6.42 12.84
C PRO A 35 -14.53 4.94 12.53
N MET A 36 -14.23 4.51 11.32
CA MET A 36 -14.36 3.10 10.92
C MET A 36 -13.17 2.24 11.36
N GLY A 37 -12.02 2.84 11.66
CA GLY A 37 -10.82 2.13 12.11
C GLY A 37 -10.78 1.90 13.61
N GLY A 38 -11.18 2.88 14.40
CA GLY A 38 -11.38 2.76 15.84
C GLY A 38 -10.13 2.54 16.68
N GLY A 39 -8.94 2.87 16.17
CA GLY A 39 -7.68 2.66 16.89
C GLY A 39 -7.06 3.94 17.43
N GLU A 40 -5.97 3.76 18.17
CA GLU A 40 -5.16 4.84 18.69
C GLU A 40 -4.09 5.23 17.66
N PRO A 41 -3.68 6.51 17.59
CA PRO A 41 -2.61 6.91 16.68
C PRO A 41 -1.31 6.20 17.02
N LEU A 42 -0.47 5.99 15.99
CA LEU A 42 0.84 5.38 16.18
C LEU A 42 1.74 6.29 17.03
N SER A 43 2.43 5.68 18.00
CA SER A 43 3.51 6.35 18.72
C SER A 43 4.73 6.51 17.81
N ASP A 44 5.71 7.33 18.22
CA ASP A 44 6.93 7.49 17.44
C ASP A 44 7.67 6.17 17.26
N SER A 45 7.73 5.33 18.32
CA SER A 45 8.37 4.01 18.22
C SER A 45 7.61 3.08 17.30
N GLN A 46 6.28 3.15 17.27
CA GLN A 46 5.48 2.35 16.36
C GLN A 46 5.66 2.77 14.90
N LYS A 47 5.80 4.08 14.64
CA LYS A 47 6.09 4.58 13.29
C LYS A 47 7.42 4.01 12.78
N LEU A 48 8.45 4.02 13.62
CA LEU A 48 9.74 3.44 13.25
C LEU A 48 9.63 1.95 12.96
N ARG A 49 8.87 1.21 13.77
CA ARG A 49 8.67 -0.22 13.55
C ARG A 49 7.84 -0.49 12.29
N LEU A 50 6.88 0.36 11.97
CA LEU A 50 6.10 0.24 10.73
C LEU A 50 7.03 0.37 9.51
N LEU A 51 7.85 1.41 9.49
CA LEU A 51 8.77 1.67 8.38
C LEU A 51 9.79 0.55 8.26
N ASP A 52 10.42 0.16 9.35
CA ASP A 52 11.41 -0.92 9.35
C ASP A 52 10.79 -2.25 8.94
N GLY A 53 9.61 -2.56 9.47
CA GLY A 53 8.91 -3.81 9.17
C GLY A 53 8.56 -3.95 7.70
N LEU A 54 8.07 -2.89 7.08
CA LEU A 54 7.73 -2.93 5.65
C LEU A 54 8.98 -2.93 4.78
N GLU A 55 9.97 -2.11 5.10
CA GLU A 55 11.21 -2.03 4.31
C GLU A 55 11.96 -3.37 4.33
N SER A 56 12.06 -4.00 5.49
CA SER A 56 12.80 -5.25 5.63
C SER A 56 12.03 -6.49 5.18
N HIS A 57 10.73 -6.37 4.95
CA HIS A 57 9.91 -7.51 4.53
C HIS A 57 10.13 -7.81 3.04
N PRO A 58 10.68 -8.99 2.68
CA PRO A 58 11.09 -9.26 1.29
C PRO A 58 9.92 -9.34 0.31
N LYS A 59 8.70 -9.48 0.79
CA LYS A 59 7.51 -9.68 -0.04
C LYS A 59 6.45 -8.59 0.17
N ALA A 60 6.79 -7.49 0.85
CA ALA A 60 5.86 -6.39 1.03
C ALA A 60 5.83 -5.48 -0.20
N ILE A 61 4.63 -4.95 -0.50
CA ILE A 61 4.41 -3.96 -1.55
C ILE A 61 3.68 -2.80 -0.91
N THR A 62 4.27 -1.62 -0.93
CA THR A 62 3.64 -0.38 -0.48
C THR A 62 3.50 0.55 -1.68
N LEU A 63 2.26 0.74 -2.12
CA LEU A 63 1.93 1.49 -3.34
C LEU A 63 1.19 2.76 -2.97
N PHE A 64 1.67 3.90 -3.45
CA PHE A 64 0.99 5.19 -3.31
C PHE A 64 0.20 5.52 -4.56
N VAL A 65 -0.92 6.22 -4.38
CA VAL A 65 -1.61 6.91 -5.47
C VAL A 65 -1.43 8.41 -5.28
N LEU A 66 -1.15 9.09 -6.39
CA LEU A 66 -0.89 10.54 -6.40
C LEU A 66 -2.10 11.26 -6.97
N ASN A 67 -2.36 12.46 -6.47
CA ASN A 67 -3.33 13.40 -7.04
C ASN A 67 -2.62 14.72 -7.25
N ASP A 68 -2.42 15.10 -8.51
CA ASP A 68 -1.65 16.30 -8.88
C ASP A 68 -0.28 16.34 -8.20
N GLY A 69 0.40 15.19 -8.14
CA GLY A 69 1.73 15.06 -7.56
C GLY A 69 1.76 14.88 -6.05
N ALA A 70 0.63 15.02 -5.35
CA ALA A 70 0.57 14.81 -3.90
C ALA A 70 0.17 13.37 -3.59
N ILE A 71 0.82 12.78 -2.59
CA ILE A 71 0.48 11.43 -2.14
C ILE A 71 -0.88 11.49 -1.45
N ALA A 72 -1.88 10.82 -2.04
CA ALA A 72 -3.27 10.90 -1.63
C ALA A 72 -3.81 9.63 -1.00
N GLY A 73 -3.14 8.50 -1.20
CA GLY A 73 -3.58 7.22 -0.66
C GLY A 73 -2.49 6.17 -0.72
N VAL A 74 -2.75 5.04 -0.07
CA VAL A 74 -1.78 3.95 0.06
C VAL A 74 -2.48 2.60 -0.01
N LEU A 75 -1.76 1.62 -0.56
CA LEU A 75 -2.14 0.22 -0.53
C LEU A 75 -0.93 -0.57 -0.04
N ASN A 76 -1.13 -1.34 1.03
CA ASN A 76 -0.12 -2.30 1.51
C ASN A 76 -0.57 -3.71 1.19
N ALA A 77 0.32 -4.49 0.61
CA ALA A 77 0.06 -5.86 0.23
C ALA A 77 1.29 -6.73 0.46
N PHE A 78 1.07 -8.03 0.51
CA PHE A 78 2.15 -9.00 0.68
C PHE A 78 1.99 -10.12 -0.34
N VAL A 79 3.10 -10.57 -0.93
CA VAL A 79 3.10 -11.71 -1.82
C VAL A 79 3.24 -12.97 -0.97
N ASN A 80 2.24 -13.85 -1.07
CA ASN A 80 2.21 -15.13 -0.39
C ASN A 80 2.13 -16.25 -1.44
N PHE A 81 1.99 -17.47 -0.98
CA PHE A 81 1.87 -18.63 -1.86
C PHE A 81 0.52 -19.33 -1.63
N SER A 82 -0.20 -19.58 -2.73
CA SER A 82 -1.45 -20.33 -2.67
C SER A 82 -1.17 -21.81 -2.89
N THR A 83 -1.44 -22.63 -1.87
CA THR A 83 -1.26 -24.07 -1.96
C THR A 83 -2.27 -24.72 -2.91
N PHE A 84 -3.46 -24.12 -3.05
CA PHE A 84 -4.49 -24.65 -3.95
C PHE A 84 -4.18 -24.31 -5.41
N LYS A 85 -3.70 -23.11 -5.69
CA LYS A 85 -3.34 -22.67 -7.04
C LYS A 85 -1.93 -23.09 -7.43
N CYS A 86 -1.09 -23.46 -6.45
CA CYS A 86 0.33 -23.74 -6.63
C CYS A 86 1.06 -22.57 -7.31
N LYS A 87 0.69 -21.36 -6.96
CA LYS A 87 1.24 -20.12 -7.50
C LYS A 87 1.33 -19.07 -6.40
N SER A 88 2.14 -18.06 -6.64
CA SER A 88 2.13 -16.87 -5.79
C SER A 88 0.77 -16.20 -5.82
N MET A 89 0.42 -15.54 -4.75
CA MET A 89 -0.79 -14.74 -4.63
C MET A 89 -0.46 -13.43 -3.91
N ILE A 90 -1.29 -12.42 -4.11
CA ILE A 90 -1.17 -11.17 -3.39
C ILE A 90 -2.30 -11.06 -2.39
N ASN A 91 -1.94 -10.76 -1.14
CA ASN A 91 -2.89 -10.45 -0.08
C ASN A 91 -2.83 -8.94 0.16
N VAL A 92 -3.91 -8.24 -0.14
CA VAL A 92 -4.02 -6.79 0.11
C VAL A 92 -4.46 -6.59 1.54
N HIS A 93 -3.61 -5.96 2.33
CA HIS A 93 -3.82 -5.78 3.76
C HIS A 93 -4.50 -4.45 4.08
N ASP A 94 -4.05 -3.36 3.45
CA ASP A 94 -4.62 -2.02 3.64
C ASP A 94 -4.88 -1.36 2.30
N VAL A 95 -6.01 -0.67 2.18
CA VAL A 95 -6.30 0.28 1.10
C VAL A 95 -6.94 1.49 1.74
N PHE A 96 -6.30 2.65 1.60
CA PHE A 96 -6.82 3.87 2.21
C PHE A 96 -6.52 5.08 1.35
N VAL A 97 -7.53 5.91 1.14
CA VAL A 97 -7.41 7.22 0.48
C VAL A 97 -7.76 8.28 1.52
N SER A 98 -6.90 9.28 1.66
CA SER A 98 -7.14 10.37 2.61
C SER A 98 -8.48 11.05 2.30
N ASP A 99 -9.22 11.44 3.35
CA ASP A 99 -10.51 12.10 3.22
C ASP A 99 -10.44 13.37 2.36
N ALA A 100 -9.29 14.06 2.37
CA ALA A 100 -9.07 15.25 1.56
C ALA A 100 -9.17 14.97 0.05
N TYR A 101 -9.01 13.72 -0.37
CA TYR A 101 -8.96 13.33 -1.79
C TYR A 101 -10.05 12.33 -2.18
N ARG A 102 -11.06 12.11 -1.33
CA ARG A 102 -12.11 11.15 -1.62
C ARG A 102 -12.99 11.61 -2.77
N GLY A 103 -13.64 10.63 -3.43
CA GLY A 103 -14.57 10.90 -4.53
C GLY A 103 -13.91 11.09 -5.88
N LYS A 104 -12.62 10.78 -6.01
CA LYS A 104 -11.84 10.97 -7.26
C LYS A 104 -11.43 9.67 -7.93
N GLY A 105 -11.91 8.52 -7.43
CA GLY A 105 -11.57 7.21 -8.00
C GLY A 105 -10.16 6.72 -7.68
N LEU A 106 -9.51 7.28 -6.66
CA LEU A 106 -8.11 6.96 -6.34
C LEU A 106 -7.96 5.56 -5.74
N GLY A 107 -8.93 5.13 -4.93
CA GLY A 107 -8.93 3.77 -4.39
C GLY A 107 -9.00 2.72 -5.50
N ARG A 108 -9.81 2.99 -6.53
CA ARG A 108 -9.90 2.12 -7.71
C ARG A 108 -8.56 2.04 -8.44
N LYS A 109 -7.86 3.17 -8.56
CA LYS A 109 -6.53 3.19 -9.19
C LYS A 109 -5.54 2.34 -8.44
N LEU A 110 -5.56 2.37 -7.09
CA LEU A 110 -4.71 1.51 -6.26
C LEU A 110 -5.01 0.03 -6.52
N ILE A 111 -6.28 -0.34 -6.55
CA ILE A 111 -6.68 -1.73 -6.80
C ILE A 111 -6.27 -2.16 -8.21
N GLN A 112 -6.50 -1.34 -9.23
CA GLN A 112 -6.07 -1.64 -10.59
C GLN A 112 -4.55 -1.78 -10.66
N GLY A 113 -3.82 -0.92 -9.94
CA GLY A 113 -2.36 -0.99 -9.88
C GLY A 113 -1.86 -2.30 -9.29
N ILE A 114 -2.45 -2.76 -8.19
CA ILE A 114 -2.02 -4.02 -7.58
C ILE A 114 -2.38 -5.22 -8.46
N ILE A 115 -3.49 -5.14 -9.20
CA ILE A 115 -3.85 -6.19 -10.17
C ILE A 115 -2.78 -6.30 -11.27
N GLU A 116 -2.34 -5.17 -11.81
CA GLU A 116 -1.28 -5.17 -12.83
C GLU A 116 0.05 -5.68 -12.28
N ILE A 117 0.39 -5.31 -11.05
CA ILE A 117 1.58 -5.85 -10.37
C ILE A 117 1.45 -7.37 -10.23
N GLY A 118 0.28 -7.85 -9.81
CA GLY A 118 0.03 -9.29 -9.67
C GLY A 118 0.20 -10.04 -10.98
N LYS A 119 -0.28 -9.47 -12.08
CA LYS A 119 -0.09 -10.07 -13.41
C LYS A 119 1.38 -10.15 -13.78
N SER A 120 2.14 -9.09 -13.51
CA SER A 120 3.58 -9.05 -13.83
C SER A 120 4.37 -10.06 -13.00
N LEU A 121 3.92 -10.38 -11.79
CA LEU A 121 4.53 -11.37 -10.90
C LEU A 121 3.98 -12.77 -11.09
N SER A 122 3.10 -12.98 -12.06
CA SER A 122 2.44 -14.26 -12.36
C SER A 122 1.66 -14.82 -11.16
N CYS A 123 1.02 -13.93 -10.40
CA CYS A 123 0.18 -14.34 -9.27
C CYS A 123 -1.12 -14.98 -9.76
N GLY A 124 -1.58 -16.03 -9.06
CA GLY A 124 -2.79 -16.76 -9.40
C GLY A 124 -4.06 -16.11 -8.89
N LYS A 125 -3.97 -15.28 -7.84
CA LYS A 125 -5.11 -14.55 -7.31
C LYS A 125 -4.67 -13.39 -6.43
N ILE A 126 -5.63 -12.49 -6.16
CA ILE A 126 -5.48 -11.38 -5.24
C ILE A 126 -6.63 -11.45 -4.24
N THR A 127 -6.31 -11.32 -2.94
CA THR A 127 -7.31 -11.30 -1.88
C THR A 127 -7.27 -9.97 -1.15
N LEU A 128 -8.42 -9.54 -0.62
CA LEU A 128 -8.56 -8.36 0.23
C LEU A 128 -8.91 -8.79 1.64
N GLU A 129 -8.30 -8.19 2.62
CA GLU A 129 -8.69 -8.35 4.01
C GLU A 129 -9.72 -7.34 4.46
#